data_80bcddb8b674e32a78aaddd9d29771cc
#
_entry.id   80bcddb8b674e32a78aaddd9d29771cc
#
_cell.length_a   1.000
_cell.length_b   1.000
_cell.length_c   1.000
_cell.angle_alpha   90.00
_cell.angle_beta   90.00
_cell.angle_gamma   90.00
#
_symmetry.space_group_name_H-M   'P 1'
#
loop_
_entity.id
_entity.type
_entity.pdbx_description
1 polymer ?
#
loop_
_entity_poly.entity_id
_entity_poly.type
_entity_poly.pdbx_seq_one_letter_code
_entity_poly.pdbx_strand_id
1 'polypeptide(L)'
;MQWSLIGVRLKLFMSRQPRLTVPGYPHHIIQRGNNRQPIFVDDAERQRLLGDLAEHARNRGVAVHAYVLMSNHLHLLVTPEAADSVPLMMQGVGRGYVRYFNRRHGRSGTLWEGRYRSTLIEAERHLLACMVYI
;
A
#
# COMPACT_ATOMS: atom_id res chain seq x y z
N MET A 1 1.58 -7.46 -14.33
CA MET A 1 2.68 -6.53 -14.59
C MET A 1 4.02 -7.24 -14.48
N GLN A 2 4.82 -7.11 -15.48
CA GLN A 2 6.13 -7.72 -15.50
C GLN A 2 7.17 -6.68 -15.08
N TRP A 3 7.81 -6.93 -13.98
CA TRP A 3 8.97 -6.17 -13.58
C TRP A 3 10.20 -6.82 -14.19
N SER A 4 11.33 -6.22 -14.07
CA SER A 4 12.59 -6.75 -14.60
C SER A 4 12.85 -8.20 -14.14
N LEU A 5 13.99 -8.75 -14.57
CA LEU A 5 14.44 -10.08 -14.15
C LEU A 5 14.46 -10.23 -12.65
N ILE A 6 14.81 -9.17 -11.95
CA ILE A 6 14.82 -9.18 -10.50
C ILE A 6 13.40 -9.32 -9.95
N GLY A 7 12.45 -8.65 -10.57
CA GLY A 7 11.06 -8.78 -10.19
C GLY A 7 10.56 -10.21 -10.35
N VAL A 8 10.97 -10.88 -11.40
CA VAL A 8 10.59 -12.28 -11.61
C VAL A 8 11.11 -13.17 -10.50
N ARG A 9 12.36 -13.02 -10.13
CA ARG A 9 12.96 -13.80 -9.04
C ARG A 9 12.28 -13.53 -7.72
N LEU A 10 12.04 -12.27 -7.41
CA LEU A 10 11.36 -11.90 -6.18
C LEU A 10 9.96 -12.49 -6.14
N LYS A 11 9.26 -12.46 -7.26
CA LYS A 11 7.91 -13.01 -7.32
C LYS A 11 7.90 -14.49 -6.96
N LEU A 12 8.80 -15.27 -7.54
CA LEU A 12 8.90 -16.69 -7.23
C LEU A 12 9.26 -16.93 -5.78
N PHE A 13 10.18 -16.14 -5.28
CA PHE A 13 10.68 -16.26 -3.93
C PHE A 13 9.63 -15.85 -2.90
N MET A 14 8.84 -14.84 -3.21
CA MET A 14 7.89 -14.25 -2.27
C MET A 14 6.52 -14.90 -2.26
N SER A 15 6.27 -15.90 -3.10
CA SER A 15 4.94 -16.51 -3.17
C SER A 15 4.46 -17.07 -1.83
N ARG A 16 5.37 -17.44 -0.93
CA ARG A 16 5.04 -17.95 0.39
C ARG A 16 5.91 -17.38 1.50
N GLN A 17 6.60 -16.31 1.20
CA GLN A 17 7.49 -15.67 2.15
C GLN A 17 6.82 -14.46 2.81
N PRO A 18 7.28 -14.04 3.99
CA PRO A 18 6.88 -12.75 4.52
C PRO A 18 7.21 -11.65 3.51
N ARG A 19 6.44 -10.58 3.56
CA ARG A 19 6.69 -9.45 2.66
C ARG A 19 8.08 -8.90 2.92
N LEU A 20 8.81 -8.67 1.82
CA LEU A 20 10.15 -8.13 1.92
C LEU A 20 10.06 -6.61 2.05
N THR A 21 10.69 -6.07 3.08
CA THR A 21 10.88 -4.64 3.23
C THR A 21 12.37 -4.35 3.34
N VAL A 22 12.89 -3.57 2.39
CA VAL A 22 14.30 -3.21 2.34
C VAL A 22 14.44 -1.73 2.61
N PRO A 23 15.03 -1.35 3.75
CA PRO A 23 15.20 0.08 4.07
C PRO A 23 15.96 0.83 3.00
N GLY A 24 15.52 2.04 2.70
CA GLY A 24 16.19 2.90 1.72
C GLY A 24 15.86 2.64 0.28
N TYR A 25 15.04 1.62 -0.02
CA TYR A 25 14.67 1.28 -1.40
C TYR A 25 13.18 1.47 -1.63
N PRO A 26 12.78 1.90 -2.84
CA PRO A 26 11.36 2.10 -3.12
C PRO A 26 10.61 0.79 -3.27
N HIS A 27 9.38 0.79 -2.79
CA HIS A 27 8.45 -0.34 -2.84
C HIS A 27 7.14 0.09 -3.45
N HIS A 28 6.54 -0.80 -4.23
CA HIS A 28 5.20 -0.64 -4.75
C HIS A 28 4.24 -1.43 -3.88
N ILE A 29 3.30 -0.75 -3.24
CA ILE A 29 2.33 -1.34 -2.32
C ILE A 29 0.97 -1.35 -2.98
N ILE A 30 0.26 -2.48 -2.86
CA ILE A 30 -1.12 -2.61 -3.35
C ILE A 30 -1.98 -3.16 -2.24
N GLN A 31 -3.13 -2.53 -2.01
CA GLN A 31 -4.13 -3.00 -1.05
C GLN A 31 -5.50 -3.00 -1.73
N ARG A 32 -6.21 -4.12 -1.64
CA ARG A 32 -7.50 -4.28 -2.31
C ARG A 32 -8.63 -4.49 -1.32
N GLY A 33 -9.84 -4.10 -1.75
CA GLY A 33 -11.05 -4.39 -1.01
C GLY A 33 -11.45 -5.86 -1.12
N ASN A 34 -12.00 -6.39 -0.03
CA ASN A 34 -12.48 -7.77 0.04
C ASN A 34 -13.62 -7.97 -0.97
N ASN A 35 -13.58 -9.07 -1.72
CA ASN A 35 -14.56 -9.37 -2.78
C ASN A 35 -14.70 -8.23 -3.79
N ARG A 36 -13.63 -7.51 -4.04
CA ARG A 36 -13.61 -6.36 -4.97
C ARG A 36 -14.59 -5.26 -4.59
N GLN A 37 -15.05 -5.23 -3.34
CA GLN A 37 -15.98 -4.20 -2.90
C GLN A 37 -15.29 -2.83 -2.89
N PRO A 38 -16.07 -1.75 -3.04
CA PRO A 38 -15.50 -0.42 -2.95
C PRO A 38 -14.89 -0.17 -1.58
N ILE A 39 -13.73 0.49 -1.57
CA ILE A 39 -13.11 0.98 -0.34
C ILE A 39 -13.20 2.50 -0.24
N PHE A 40 -13.56 3.16 -1.35
CA PHE A 40 -13.85 4.58 -1.37
C PHE A 40 -15.17 4.79 -2.12
N VAL A 41 -16.15 5.39 -1.46
CA VAL A 41 -17.41 5.73 -2.08
C VAL A 41 -17.39 7.18 -2.56
N ASP A 42 -16.67 8.06 -1.87
CA ASP A 42 -16.56 9.46 -2.23
C ASP A 42 -15.19 10.04 -1.89
N ASP A 43 -14.99 11.31 -2.22
CA ASP A 43 -13.72 11.97 -2.00
C ASP A 43 -13.43 12.22 -0.52
N ALA A 44 -14.44 12.35 0.32
CA ALA A 44 -14.21 12.51 1.74
C ALA A 44 -13.47 11.30 2.31
N GLU A 45 -13.79 10.12 1.81
CA GLU A 45 -13.12 8.89 2.24
C GLU A 45 -11.69 8.83 1.73
N ARG A 46 -11.46 9.29 0.51
CA ARG A 46 -10.09 9.37 -0.01
C ARG A 46 -9.25 10.35 0.80
N GLN A 47 -9.81 11.48 1.15
CA GLN A 47 -9.13 12.47 1.98
C GLN A 47 -8.82 11.93 3.38
N ARG A 48 -9.73 11.15 3.94
CA ARG A 48 -9.50 10.52 5.24
C ARG A 48 -8.32 9.55 5.17
N LEU A 49 -8.29 8.70 4.14
CA LEU A 49 -7.18 7.76 3.99
C LEU A 49 -5.87 8.50 3.79
N LEU A 50 -5.85 9.55 2.97
CA LEU A 50 -4.63 10.32 2.73
C LEU A 50 -4.12 11.01 4.00
N GLY A 51 -5.02 11.50 4.84
CA GLY A 51 -4.65 12.09 6.11
C GLY A 51 -4.01 11.07 7.05
N ASP A 52 -4.63 9.90 7.16
CA ASP A 52 -4.08 8.81 7.96
C ASP A 52 -2.73 8.35 7.40
N LEU A 53 -2.62 8.25 6.08
CA LEU A 53 -1.37 7.86 5.43
C LEU A 53 -0.25 8.85 5.73
N ALA A 54 -0.53 10.14 5.62
CA ALA A 54 0.47 11.17 5.89
C ALA A 54 0.95 11.11 7.34
N GLU A 55 0.04 10.92 8.28
CA GLU A 55 0.37 10.84 9.69
C GLU A 55 1.23 9.61 9.99
N HIS A 56 0.78 8.44 9.55
CA HIS A 56 1.50 7.20 9.85
C HIS A 56 2.82 7.11 9.10
N ALA A 57 2.89 7.64 7.88
CA ALA A 57 4.14 7.68 7.13
C ALA A 57 5.17 8.53 7.87
N ARG A 58 4.77 9.70 8.35
CA ARG A 58 5.67 10.58 9.11
C ARG A 58 6.13 9.90 10.40
N ASN A 59 5.21 9.27 11.11
CA ASN A 59 5.51 8.64 12.40
C ASN A 59 6.39 7.40 12.25
N ARG A 60 6.34 6.73 11.12
CA ARG A 60 7.09 5.48 10.90
C ARG A 60 8.28 5.63 9.98
N GLY A 61 8.59 6.85 9.54
CA GLY A 61 9.74 7.06 8.67
C GLY A 61 9.56 6.47 7.28
N VAL A 62 8.44 6.75 6.64
CA VAL A 62 8.17 6.31 5.27
C VAL A 62 8.01 7.53 4.38
N ALA A 63 8.79 7.59 3.30
CA ALA A 63 8.60 8.61 2.28
C ALA A 63 7.58 8.09 1.26
N VAL A 64 6.49 8.83 1.08
CA VAL A 64 5.46 8.47 0.09
C VAL A 64 5.72 9.29 -1.16
N HIS A 65 6.06 8.62 -2.27
CA HIS A 65 6.40 9.27 -3.52
C HIS A 65 5.22 9.48 -4.43
N ALA A 66 4.29 8.53 -4.43
CA ALA A 66 3.12 8.58 -5.31
C ALA A 66 2.03 7.69 -4.73
N TYR A 67 0.79 7.97 -5.14
CA TYR A 67 -0.34 7.14 -4.76
C TYR A 67 -1.41 7.20 -5.84
N VAL A 68 -2.24 6.15 -5.90
CA VAL A 68 -3.45 6.14 -6.72
C VAL A 68 -4.54 5.47 -5.89
N LEU A 69 -5.67 6.14 -5.75
CA LEU A 69 -6.80 5.66 -4.96
C LEU A 69 -7.96 5.32 -5.90
N MET A 70 -8.03 4.04 -6.28
CA MET A 70 -9.11 3.54 -7.11
C MET A 70 -10.30 3.16 -6.23
N SER A 71 -11.47 2.96 -6.81
CA SER A 71 -12.67 2.69 -6.02
C SER A 71 -12.55 1.47 -5.12
N ASN A 72 -11.85 0.42 -5.58
CA ASN A 72 -11.76 -0.84 -4.83
C ASN A 72 -10.33 -1.28 -4.51
N HIS A 73 -9.34 -0.44 -4.78
CA HIS A 73 -7.96 -0.73 -4.41
C HIS A 73 -7.13 0.54 -4.45
N LEU A 74 -5.94 0.47 -3.88
CA LEU A 74 -5.01 1.58 -3.89
C LEU A 74 -3.59 1.10 -4.20
N HIS A 75 -2.80 2.01 -4.75
CA HIS A 75 -1.39 1.81 -5.00
C HIS A 75 -0.61 2.89 -4.28
N LEU A 76 0.52 2.51 -3.70
CA LEU A 76 1.45 3.45 -3.09
C LEU A 76 2.86 3.16 -3.60
N LEU A 77 3.65 4.20 -3.74
CA LEU A 77 5.07 4.07 -4.02
C LEU A 77 5.79 4.74 -2.87
N VAL A 78 6.52 3.94 -2.10
CA VAL A 78 7.07 4.39 -0.81
C VAL A 78 8.51 3.92 -0.61
N THR A 79 9.28 4.66 0.18
CA THR A 79 10.62 4.25 0.62
C THR A 79 10.66 4.27 2.14
N PRO A 80 10.88 3.11 2.79
CA PRO A 80 10.94 3.05 4.25
C PRO A 80 12.34 3.33 4.78
N GLU A 81 12.43 3.83 6.01
CA GLU A 81 13.71 4.00 6.70
C GLU A 81 14.15 2.74 7.41
N ALA A 82 13.21 1.92 7.88
CA ALA A 82 13.50 0.71 8.64
C ALA A 82 12.68 -0.46 8.11
N ALA A 83 13.09 -1.67 8.47
CA ALA A 83 12.44 -2.90 7.99
C ALA A 83 10.99 -3.01 8.43
N ASP A 84 10.60 -2.42 9.56
CA ASP A 84 9.24 -2.47 10.07
C ASP A 84 8.41 -1.22 9.74
N SER A 85 8.99 -0.25 9.04
CA SER A 85 8.31 1.01 8.76
C SER A 85 7.03 0.83 7.94
N VAL A 86 7.10 0.08 6.85
CA VAL A 86 5.92 -0.12 5.99
C VAL A 86 4.86 -0.98 6.69
N PRO A 87 5.20 -2.13 7.31
CA PRO A 87 4.19 -2.91 8.02
C PRO A 87 3.47 -2.12 9.10
N LEU A 88 4.17 -1.35 9.88
CA LEU A 88 3.55 -0.55 10.94
C LEU A 88 2.71 0.59 10.39
N MET A 89 3.18 1.24 9.33
CA MET A 89 2.41 2.27 8.64
C MET A 89 1.10 1.69 8.11
N MET A 90 1.19 0.58 7.38
CA MET A 90 0.01 -0.03 6.76
C MET A 90 -0.97 -0.57 7.80
N GLN A 91 -0.47 -1.07 8.92
CA GLN A 91 -1.33 -1.51 10.02
C GLN A 91 -2.12 -0.34 10.61
N GLY A 92 -1.44 0.78 10.87
CA GLY A 92 -2.09 1.96 11.42
C GLY A 92 -3.12 2.56 10.48
N VAL A 93 -2.74 2.74 9.21
CA VAL A 93 -3.65 3.26 8.19
C VAL A 93 -4.85 2.35 8.02
N GLY A 94 -4.59 1.04 7.90
CA GLY A 94 -5.66 0.08 7.66
C GLY A 94 -6.67 0.02 8.79
N ARG A 95 -6.19 -0.06 10.03
CA ARG A 95 -7.10 -0.13 11.19
C ARG A 95 -7.94 1.14 11.34
N GLY A 96 -7.32 2.28 11.20
CA GLY A 96 -8.01 3.56 11.34
C GLY A 96 -9.05 3.75 10.25
N TYR A 97 -8.69 3.44 9.02
CA TYR A 97 -9.60 3.61 7.90
C TYR A 97 -10.78 2.64 7.96
N VAL A 98 -10.54 1.37 8.33
CA VAL A 98 -11.63 0.39 8.43
C VAL A 98 -12.65 0.82 9.48
N ARG A 99 -12.19 1.29 10.63
CA ARG A 99 -13.13 1.78 11.65
C ARG A 99 -13.96 2.94 11.14
N TYR A 100 -13.32 3.88 10.46
CA TYR A 100 -14.01 5.03 9.89
C TYR A 100 -15.03 4.60 8.83
N PHE A 101 -14.61 3.76 7.89
CA PHE A 101 -15.46 3.30 6.80
C PHE A 101 -16.65 2.50 7.33
N ASN A 102 -16.39 1.57 8.25
CA ASN A 102 -17.45 0.74 8.83
C ASN A 102 -18.47 1.57 9.61
N ARG A 103 -18.00 2.54 10.37
CA ARG A 103 -18.90 3.43 11.10
C ARG A 103 -19.76 4.24 10.15
N ARG A 104 -19.17 4.77 9.11
CA ARG A 104 -19.86 5.60 8.15
C ARG A 104 -20.93 4.83 7.37
N HIS A 105 -20.66 3.58 7.04
CA HIS A 105 -21.55 2.77 6.21
C HIS A 105 -22.34 1.73 6.99
N GLY A 106 -22.32 1.79 8.31
CA GLY A 106 -23.08 0.85 9.14
C GLY A 106 -22.71 -0.59 8.92
N ARG A 107 -21.43 -0.89 8.70
CA ARG A 107 -20.97 -2.25 8.45
C ARG A 107 -19.95 -2.69 9.47
N SER A 108 -19.68 -3.99 9.51
CA SER A 108 -18.69 -4.57 10.41
C SER A 108 -17.79 -5.54 9.63
N GLY A 109 -16.70 -5.95 10.29
CA GLY A 109 -15.79 -6.92 9.69
C GLY A 109 -14.73 -6.29 8.81
N THR A 110 -13.98 -7.15 8.12
CA THR A 110 -12.85 -6.72 7.31
C THR A 110 -13.29 -5.95 6.07
N LEU A 111 -12.49 -4.96 5.71
CA LEU A 111 -12.64 -4.23 4.46
C LEU A 111 -11.65 -4.72 3.43
N TRP A 112 -10.51 -5.26 3.87
CA TRP A 112 -9.38 -5.60 3.01
C TRP A 112 -9.40 -7.06 2.58
N GLU A 113 -8.97 -7.32 1.34
CA GLU A 113 -8.72 -8.67 0.86
C GLU A 113 -7.32 -9.08 1.31
N GLY A 114 -7.24 -9.64 2.52
CA GLY A 114 -5.97 -10.07 3.08
C GLY A 114 -5.02 -8.92 3.35
N ARG A 115 -3.73 -9.25 3.42
CA ARG A 115 -2.69 -8.27 3.67
C ARG A 115 -2.28 -7.57 2.38
N TYR A 116 -1.72 -6.37 2.49
CA TYR A 116 -1.21 -5.65 1.33
C TYR A 116 -0.09 -6.44 0.64
N ARG A 117 0.10 -6.17 -0.64
CA ARG A 117 1.21 -6.72 -1.41
C ARG A 117 2.28 -5.67 -1.55
N SER A 118 3.54 -6.12 -1.54
CA SER A 118 4.69 -5.23 -1.65
C SER A 118 5.68 -5.80 -2.65
N THR A 119 6.11 -4.97 -3.60
CA THR A 119 7.11 -5.33 -4.58
C THR A 119 8.25 -4.34 -4.51
N LEU A 120 9.47 -4.83 -4.35
CA LEU A 120 10.65 -4.00 -4.32
C LEU A 120 10.94 -3.45 -5.72
N ILE A 121 11.16 -2.14 -5.81
CA ILE A 121 11.55 -1.47 -7.04
C ILE A 121 13.06 -1.25 -6.96
N GLU A 122 13.81 -1.88 -7.84
CA GLU A 122 15.26 -1.87 -7.69
C GLU A 122 15.93 -0.71 -8.40
N ALA A 123 15.56 -0.41 -9.62
CA ALA A 123 16.27 0.57 -10.41
C ALA A 123 15.46 1.83 -10.59
N GLU A 124 16.17 2.95 -10.74
CA GLU A 124 15.55 4.25 -10.92
C GLU A 124 14.58 4.28 -12.11
N ARG A 125 14.95 3.64 -13.21
CA ARG A 125 14.06 3.59 -14.38
C ARG A 125 12.78 2.80 -14.09
N HIS A 126 12.84 1.80 -13.22
CA HIS A 126 11.66 1.07 -12.80
C HIS A 126 10.78 1.92 -11.90
N LEU A 127 11.40 2.76 -11.10
CA LEU A 127 10.67 3.73 -10.29
C LEU A 127 9.84 4.64 -11.18
N LEU A 128 10.44 5.20 -12.23
CA LEU A 128 9.73 6.07 -13.16
C LEU A 128 8.62 5.34 -13.88
N ALA A 129 8.88 4.13 -14.35
CA ALA A 129 7.87 3.31 -15.00
C ALA A 129 6.70 3.00 -14.07
N CYS A 130 7.00 2.73 -12.81
CA CYS A 130 5.98 2.46 -11.80
C CYS A 130 5.12 3.70 -11.56
N MET A 131 5.73 4.86 -11.47
CA MET A 131 4.99 6.11 -11.28
C MET A 131 4.06 6.42 -12.44
N VAL A 132 4.50 6.15 -13.66
CA VAL A 132 3.66 6.33 -14.84
C VAL A 132 2.51 5.32 -14.85
N TYR A 133 2.80 4.08 -14.47
CA TYR A 133 1.81 3.02 -14.46
C TYR A 133 0.73 3.24 -13.40
N ILE A 134 1.14 3.71 -12.24
CA ILE A 134 0.20 3.99 -11.18
C ILE A 134 -0.74 5.13 -11.59
#